data_348ca23509ca116255ac744e8d8172c8
#
_entry.id   348ca23509ca116255ac744e8d8172c8
#
_cell.length_a   1.000
_cell.length_b   1.000
_cell.length_c   1.000
_cell.angle_alpha   90.00
_cell.angle_beta   90.00
_cell.angle_gamma   90.00
#
_symmetry.space_group_name_H-M   'P 1'
#
loop_
_entity.id
_entity.type
_entity.pdbx_description
1 polymer ?
#
loop_
_entity_poly.entity_id
_entity_poly.type
_entity_poly.pdbx_seq_one_letter_code
_entity_poly.pdbx_strand_id
1 'polypeptide(L)'
;MAKIFVTEKKHKADICVCEVKEYKADMKYWVADREHKSKNNDSKWFYVDRDHKADKIIFWSKEYQANIKVCEVSKEYKAKGNF
;
A
#
# COMPACT_ATOMS: atom_id res chain seq x y z
N MET A 1 1.37 10.75 -2.26
CA MET A 1 2.02 10.41 -1.00
C MET A 1 1.42 9.13 -0.47
N ALA A 2 2.22 8.31 0.17
CA ALA A 2 1.72 7.02 0.61
C ALA A 2 2.04 6.70 2.06
N LYS A 3 1.51 7.53 2.94
CA LYS A 3 1.47 7.18 4.37
C LYS A 3 0.32 6.20 4.52
N ILE A 4 0.63 5.00 4.97
CA ILE A 4 -0.32 3.89 4.98
C ILE A 4 -0.63 3.48 6.42
N PHE A 5 -1.92 3.36 6.72
CA PHE A 5 -2.38 2.75 7.96
C PHE A 5 -3.12 1.47 7.62
N VAL A 6 -2.77 0.38 8.30
CA VAL A 6 -3.43 -0.91 8.11
C VAL A 6 -4.51 -1.06 9.17
N THR A 7 -5.76 -1.18 8.73
CA THR A 7 -6.89 -1.38 9.63
C THR A 7 -7.29 -2.86 9.64
N GLU A 8 -7.83 -3.30 10.77
CA GLU A 8 -8.40 -4.64 10.90
C GLU A 8 -9.88 -4.69 10.53
N LYS A 9 -10.46 -3.53 10.23
CA LYS A 9 -11.90 -3.42 9.92
C LYS A 9 -12.10 -2.94 8.50
N LYS A 10 -12.68 -3.79 7.67
CA LYS A 10 -12.89 -3.50 6.25
C LYS A 10 -13.68 -2.21 6.03
N HIS A 11 -14.69 -1.95 6.84
CA HIS A 11 -15.54 -0.77 6.66
C HIS A 11 -14.82 0.55 6.93
N LYS A 12 -13.65 0.51 7.59
CA LYS A 12 -12.86 1.71 7.85
C LYS A 12 -11.78 1.93 6.81
N ALA A 13 -11.59 1.00 5.90
CA ALA A 13 -10.53 1.09 4.89
C ALA A 13 -10.96 1.95 3.70
N ASP A 14 -10.02 2.71 3.18
CA ASP A 14 -10.22 3.42 1.91
C ASP A 14 -10.16 2.46 0.74
N ILE A 15 -9.35 1.42 0.87
CA ILE A 15 -9.15 0.45 -0.19
C ILE A 15 -8.78 -0.90 0.39
N CYS A 16 -9.27 -1.96 -0.24
CA CYS A 16 -8.91 -3.33 0.12
C CYS A 16 -7.80 -3.79 -0.82
N VAL A 17 -6.74 -4.36 -0.26
CA VAL A 17 -5.59 -4.82 -1.04
C VAL A 17 -5.32 -6.29 -0.76
N CYS A 18 -4.71 -6.95 -1.72
CA CYS A 18 -4.28 -8.34 -1.58
C CYS A 18 -2.88 -8.47 -2.12
N GLU A 19 -2.01 -9.15 -1.37
CA GLU A 19 -0.66 -9.42 -1.84
C GLU A 19 -0.66 -10.60 -2.80
N VAL A 20 -0.04 -10.41 -3.96
CA VAL A 20 0.05 -11.43 -5.01
C VAL A 20 1.49 -11.49 -5.52
N LYS A 21 1.76 -12.45 -6.39
CA LYS A 21 3.06 -12.54 -7.05
C LYS A 21 3.26 -11.36 -7.99
N GLU A 22 4.52 -10.99 -8.23
CA GLU A 22 4.86 -9.79 -8.99
C GLU A 22 4.16 -9.72 -10.35
N TYR A 23 4.09 -10.84 -11.06
CA TYR A 23 3.49 -10.84 -12.40
C TYR A 23 1.97 -10.65 -12.39
N LYS A 24 1.33 -10.81 -11.23
CA LYS A 24 -0.11 -10.60 -11.10
C LYS A 24 -0.46 -9.26 -10.46
N ALA A 25 0.54 -8.52 -9.99
CA ALA A 25 0.29 -7.30 -9.22
C ALA A 25 -0.10 -6.14 -10.12
N ASP A 26 -1.08 -5.37 -9.67
CA ASP A 26 -1.46 -4.10 -10.30
C ASP A 26 -0.50 -3.00 -9.87
N MET A 27 0.06 -3.12 -8.65
CA MET A 27 1.01 -2.16 -8.13
C MET A 27 2.13 -2.90 -7.41
N LYS A 28 3.36 -2.44 -7.64
CA LYS A 28 4.54 -2.92 -6.92
C LYS A 28 4.93 -1.83 -5.94
N TYR A 29 4.85 -2.14 -4.64
CA TYR A 29 5.14 -1.13 -3.62
C TYR A 29 6.45 -1.41 -2.90
N TRP A 30 7.11 -0.32 -2.51
CA TRP A 30 8.34 -0.37 -1.72
C TRP A 30 8.06 0.28 -0.38
N VAL A 31 8.47 -0.38 0.71
CA VAL A 31 8.26 0.14 2.06
C VAL A 31 9.43 1.04 2.42
N ALA A 32 9.13 2.32 2.61
CA ALA A 32 10.13 3.32 2.98
C ALA A 32 10.40 3.24 4.49
N ASP A 33 11.65 3.43 4.86
CA ASP A 33 12.06 3.51 6.26
C ASP A 33 11.92 4.92 6.83
N ARG A 34 11.68 5.91 5.97
CA ARG A 34 11.53 7.31 6.35
C ARG A 34 10.39 7.94 5.57
N GLU A 35 9.63 8.80 6.26
CA GLU A 35 8.47 9.44 5.69
C GLU A 35 8.77 10.22 4.41
N HIS A 36 9.87 10.97 4.38
CA HIS A 36 10.18 11.80 3.23
C HIS A 36 10.45 11.02 1.95
N LYS A 37 10.76 9.73 2.06
CA LYS A 37 11.00 8.88 0.90
C LYS A 37 9.71 8.40 0.24
N SER A 38 8.56 8.57 0.90
CA SER A 38 7.26 8.17 0.35
C SER A 38 6.53 9.31 -0.33
N LYS A 39 7.08 10.53 -0.31
CA LYS A 39 6.41 11.70 -0.88
C LYS A 39 6.22 11.57 -2.40
N ASN A 40 5.05 12.02 -2.86
CA ASN A 40 4.71 12.12 -4.27
C ASN A 40 4.73 10.80 -5.03
N ASN A 41 4.59 9.68 -4.31
CA ASN A 41 4.57 8.38 -4.98
C ASN A 41 3.70 7.39 -4.21
N ASP A 42 2.61 6.94 -4.84
CA ASP A 42 1.67 6.00 -4.23
C ASP A 42 2.27 4.60 -4.06
N SER A 43 3.34 4.28 -4.77
CA SER A 43 3.99 2.99 -4.68
C SER A 43 5.12 2.93 -3.65
N LYS A 44 5.43 4.06 -3.02
CA LYS A 44 6.40 4.12 -1.93
C LYS A 44 5.65 4.35 -0.64
N TRP A 45 5.50 3.30 0.15
CA TRP A 45 4.66 3.29 1.34
C TRP A 45 5.48 3.56 2.60
N PHE A 46 4.92 4.39 3.47
CA PHE A 46 5.45 4.58 4.82
C PHE A 46 4.33 4.27 5.80
N TYR A 47 4.51 3.24 6.60
CA TYR A 47 3.49 2.83 7.56
C TYR A 47 3.41 3.78 8.74
N VAL A 48 2.20 4.18 9.09
CA VAL A 48 1.95 5.01 10.26
C VAL A 48 1.11 4.23 11.27
N ASP A 49 1.20 4.64 12.54
CA ASP A 49 0.53 3.93 13.62
C ASP A 49 -0.86 4.48 13.95
N ARG A 50 -1.29 5.53 13.26
CA ARG A 50 -2.58 6.15 13.50
C ARG A 50 -3.29 6.48 12.19
N ASP A 51 -4.60 6.22 12.16
CA ASP A 51 -5.39 6.41 10.95
C ASP A 51 -5.47 7.85 10.49
N HIS A 52 -5.52 8.80 11.43
CA HIS A 52 -5.60 10.23 11.07
C HIS A 52 -4.31 10.77 10.45
N LYS A 53 -3.22 10.02 10.54
CA LYS A 53 -1.95 10.41 9.92
C LYS A 53 -1.75 9.79 8.53
N ALA A 54 -2.63 8.90 8.13
CA ALA A 54 -2.47 8.16 6.89
C ALA A 54 -3.04 8.92 5.70
N ASP A 55 -2.40 8.77 4.55
CA ASP A 55 -2.94 9.21 3.28
C ASP A 55 -3.94 8.19 2.74
N LYS A 56 -3.69 6.90 3.03
CA LYS A 56 -4.59 5.80 2.67
C LYS A 56 -4.68 4.83 3.83
N ILE A 57 -5.89 4.37 4.08
CA ILE A 57 -6.15 3.31 5.06
C ILE A 57 -6.45 2.06 4.27
N ILE A 58 -5.66 1.00 4.47
CA ILE A 58 -5.82 -0.24 3.71
C ILE A 58 -6.31 -1.37 4.60
N PHE A 59 -6.99 -2.32 3.99
CA PHE A 59 -7.39 -3.56 4.61
C PHE A 59 -6.88 -4.72 3.76
N TRP A 60 -6.12 -5.63 4.39
CA TRP A 60 -5.62 -6.82 3.71
C TRP A 60 -6.78 -7.80 3.54
N SER A 61 -7.18 -8.05 2.30
CA SER A 61 -8.32 -8.90 1.99
C SER A 61 -7.89 -10.08 1.12
N LYS A 62 -8.84 -10.94 0.82
CA LYS A 62 -8.61 -12.03 -0.14
C LYS A 62 -8.65 -11.48 -1.55
N GLU A 63 -7.99 -12.19 -2.48
CA GLU A 63 -7.84 -11.73 -3.87
C GLU A 63 -9.17 -11.31 -4.50
N TYR A 64 -10.23 -12.08 -4.29
CA TYR A 64 -11.51 -11.79 -4.91
C TYR A 64 -12.22 -10.58 -4.30
N GLN A 65 -11.79 -10.11 -3.15
CA GLN A 65 -12.37 -8.93 -2.49
C GLN A 65 -11.49 -7.69 -2.64
N ALA A 66 -10.30 -7.84 -3.18
CA ALA A 66 -9.36 -6.73 -3.25
C ALA A 66 -9.71 -5.76 -4.37
N ASN A 67 -9.59 -4.47 -4.08
CA ASN A 67 -9.72 -3.44 -5.09
C ASN A 67 -8.47 -3.36 -5.96
N ILE A 68 -7.32 -3.66 -5.37
CA ILE A 68 -6.04 -3.64 -6.08
C ILE A 68 -5.17 -4.78 -5.57
N LYS A 69 -4.42 -5.39 -6.47
CA LYS A 69 -3.48 -6.45 -6.15
C LYS A 69 -2.09 -5.84 -6.09
N VAL A 70 -1.37 -6.10 -5.01
CA VAL A 70 -0.08 -5.48 -4.75
C VAL A 70 1.00 -6.53 -4.54
N CYS A 71 2.23 -6.14 -4.79
CA CYS A 71 3.39 -6.97 -4.49
C CYS A 71 4.49 -6.10 -3.92
N GLU A 72 5.06 -6.52 -2.80
CA GLU A 72 6.16 -5.80 -2.19
C GLU A 72 7.45 -6.07 -2.97
N VAL A 73 8.21 -5.00 -3.22
CA VAL A 73 9.53 -5.12 -3.86
C VAL A 73 10.60 -4.65 -2.89
N SER A 74 11.79 -5.23 -3.02
CA SER A 74 12.89 -4.95 -2.11
C SER A 74 13.71 -3.73 -2.51
N LYS A 75 13.51 -3.23 -3.72
CA LYS A 75 14.27 -2.10 -4.25
C LYS A 75 13.35 -0.95 -4.59
N GLU A 76 13.74 0.26 -4.16
CA GLU A 76 12.95 1.47 -4.40
C GLU A 76 12.64 1.68 -5.87
N TYR A 77 13.63 1.46 -6.75
CA TYR A 77 13.45 1.71 -8.18
C TYR A 77 12.50 0.73 -8.86
N LYS A 78 12.15 -0.37 -8.19
CA LYS A 78 11.17 -1.34 -8.71
C LYS A 78 9.73 -0.97 -8.36
N ALA A 79 9.54 0.01 -7.50
CA ALA A 79 8.20 0.44 -7.11
C ALA A 79 7.49 1.08 -8.31
N LYS A 80 6.24 0.69 -8.55
CA LYS A 80 5.49 1.15 -9.71
C LYS A 80 4.00 1.03 -9.47
N GLY A 81 3.25 2.01 -9.96
CA GLY A 81 1.80 1.99 -9.90
C GLY A 81 1.25 3.05 -8.97
N ASN A 82 -0.07 3.20 -9.01
CA ASN A 82 -0.82 4.17 -8.21
C ASN A 82 -2.07 3.52 -7.64
N PHE A 83 -2.56 4.08 -6.55
CA PHE A 83 -3.85 3.69 -6.02
C PHE A 83 -4.99 4.04 -6.95
#